data_1f0c2e883b8eea00741942acb68ce8a8
#
_entry.id   1f0c2e883b8eea00741942acb68ce8a8
#
_cell.length_a   1.000
_cell.length_b   1.000
_cell.length_c   1.000
_cell.angle_alpha   90.00
_cell.angle_beta   90.00
_cell.angle_gamma   90.00
#
_symmetry.space_group_name_H-M   'P 1'
#
loop_
_entity.id
_entity.type
_entity.pdbx_description
1 polymer ?
#
loop_
_entity_poly.entity_id
_entity_poly.type
_entity_poly.pdbx_seq_one_letter_code
_entity_poly.pdbx_strand_id
1 'polypeptide(L)'
;MDINQVAMEVILNAGDGRADIELALTSCAAFDFDGAETHLKDAEAKILQAHNAQTETIQAQAAGEDVEYSLLFTHAQDTLMTISAELHFAQRLLPVFRALASKNA
;
A
#
# COMPACT_ATOMS: atom_id res chain seq x y z
N MET A 1 18.11 -1.35 16.70
CA MET A 1 17.16 -0.98 15.62
C MET A 1 16.84 0.50 15.70
N ASP A 2 16.99 1.22 14.61
CA ASP A 2 16.55 2.62 14.55
C ASP A 2 15.09 2.67 14.11
N ILE A 3 14.20 2.80 15.08
CA ILE A 3 12.75 2.75 14.85
C ILE A 3 12.26 3.91 13.96
N ASN A 4 12.90 5.08 14.05
CA ASN A 4 12.50 6.22 13.23
C ASN A 4 12.93 6.04 11.77
N GLN A 5 14.06 5.38 11.53
CA GLN A 5 14.47 5.02 10.16
C GLN A 5 13.50 4.00 9.55
N VAL A 6 13.09 3.00 10.32
CA VAL A 6 12.07 2.02 9.89
C VAL A 6 10.76 2.73 9.56
N ALA A 7 10.33 3.66 10.42
CA ALA A 7 9.11 4.44 10.21
C ALA A 7 9.16 5.20 8.88
N MET A 8 10.28 5.85 8.57
CA MET A 8 10.44 6.57 7.30
C MET A 8 10.39 5.63 6.09
N GLU A 9 11.01 4.44 6.20
CA GLU A 9 10.95 3.43 5.15
C GLU A 9 9.50 3.00 4.88
N VAL A 10 8.73 2.74 5.95
CA VAL A 10 7.31 2.38 5.83
C VAL A 10 6.52 3.49 5.14
N ILE A 11 6.70 4.73 5.57
CA ILE A 11 5.98 5.89 5.01
C ILE A 11 6.31 6.08 3.53
N LEU A 12 7.59 6.01 3.16
CA LEU A 12 8.02 6.24 1.78
C LEU A 12 7.51 5.14 0.86
N ASN A 13 7.65 3.87 1.24
CA ASN A 13 7.17 2.76 0.43
C ASN A 13 5.64 2.76 0.30
N ALA A 14 4.94 3.02 1.40
CA ALA A 14 3.47 3.11 1.36
C ALA A 14 3.01 4.28 0.48
N GLY A 15 3.67 5.43 0.58
CA GLY A 15 3.37 6.60 -0.25
C GLY A 15 3.62 6.35 -1.73
N ASP A 16 4.70 5.67 -2.08
CA ASP A 16 4.98 5.26 -3.46
C ASP A 16 3.89 4.32 -3.97
N GLY A 17 3.43 3.40 -3.13
CA GLY A 17 2.31 2.51 -3.46
C GLY A 17 1.01 3.28 -3.70
N ARG A 18 0.73 4.30 -2.89
CA ARG A 18 -0.46 5.16 -3.09
C ARG A 18 -0.40 5.88 -4.43
N ALA A 19 0.76 6.37 -4.83
CA ALA A 19 0.93 7.01 -6.14
C ALA A 19 0.57 6.05 -7.28
N ASP A 20 0.96 4.78 -7.17
CA ASP A 20 0.58 3.76 -8.16
C ASP A 20 -0.93 3.48 -8.14
N ILE A 21 -1.57 3.49 -6.96
CA ILE A 21 -3.03 3.34 -6.88
C ILE A 21 -3.73 4.48 -7.63
N GLU A 22 -3.25 5.71 -7.46
CA GLU A 22 -3.80 6.87 -8.16
C GLU A 22 -3.65 6.73 -9.68
N LEU A 23 -2.49 6.25 -10.15
CA LEU A 23 -2.28 5.97 -11.57
C LEU A 23 -3.23 4.89 -12.08
N ALA A 24 -3.50 3.86 -11.27
CA ALA A 24 -4.44 2.81 -11.61
C ALA A 24 -5.84 3.35 -11.81
N LEU A 25 -6.30 4.21 -10.90
CA LEU A 25 -7.63 4.81 -11.02
C LEU A 25 -7.73 5.77 -12.20
N THR A 26 -6.66 6.49 -12.50
CA THR A 26 -6.58 7.32 -13.71
C THR A 26 -6.70 6.46 -14.97
N SER A 27 -6.03 5.31 -15.00
CA SER A 27 -6.16 4.35 -16.10
C SER A 27 -7.59 3.83 -16.23
N CYS A 28 -8.26 3.53 -15.12
CA CYS A 28 -9.66 3.12 -15.13
C CYS A 28 -10.55 4.19 -15.74
N ALA A 29 -10.32 5.45 -15.42
CA ALA A 29 -11.08 6.58 -15.97
C ALA A 29 -10.92 6.71 -17.50
N ALA A 30 -9.79 6.23 -18.03
CA ALA A 30 -9.50 6.20 -19.47
C ALA A 30 -9.90 4.85 -20.11
N PHE A 31 -10.57 3.96 -19.39
CA PHE A 31 -10.93 2.61 -19.83
C PHE A 31 -9.73 1.72 -20.15
N ASP A 32 -8.53 2.09 -19.66
CA ASP A 32 -7.33 1.27 -19.77
C ASP A 32 -7.21 0.35 -18.54
N PHE A 33 -7.98 -0.73 -18.54
CA PHE A 33 -8.05 -1.63 -17.39
C PHE A 33 -6.82 -2.51 -17.25
N ASP A 34 -6.15 -2.84 -18.36
CA ASP A 34 -4.90 -3.59 -18.30
C ASP A 34 -3.78 -2.74 -17.72
N GLY A 35 -3.72 -1.47 -18.07
CA GLY A 35 -2.80 -0.51 -17.45
C GLY A 35 -3.10 -0.34 -15.95
N ALA A 36 -4.37 -0.27 -15.59
CA ALA A 36 -4.78 -0.21 -14.18
C ALA A 36 -4.30 -1.43 -13.41
N GLU A 37 -4.44 -2.62 -13.96
CA GLU A 37 -3.98 -3.86 -13.33
C GLU A 37 -2.48 -3.85 -13.08
N THR A 38 -1.69 -3.37 -14.05
CA THR A 38 -0.23 -3.24 -13.92
C THR A 38 0.12 -2.28 -12.79
N HIS A 39 -0.53 -1.12 -12.73
CA HIS A 39 -0.29 -0.14 -11.66
C HIS A 39 -0.66 -0.71 -10.29
N LEU A 40 -1.74 -1.48 -10.18
CA LEU A 40 -2.13 -2.11 -8.91
C LEU A 40 -1.12 -3.17 -8.46
N LYS A 41 -0.52 -3.91 -9.39
CA LYS A 41 0.55 -4.86 -9.07
C LYS A 41 1.79 -4.15 -8.56
N ASP A 42 2.16 -3.02 -9.17
CA ASP A 42 3.28 -2.20 -8.71
C ASP A 42 3.01 -1.65 -7.30
N ALA A 43 1.80 -1.17 -7.06
CA ALA A 43 1.37 -0.70 -5.74
C ALA A 43 1.48 -1.82 -4.69
N GLU A 44 1.00 -3.01 -5.02
CA GLU A 44 1.04 -4.17 -4.12
C GLU A 44 2.47 -4.50 -3.70
N ALA A 45 3.42 -4.49 -4.64
CA ALA A 45 4.82 -4.77 -4.35
C ALA A 45 5.42 -3.75 -3.37
N LYS A 46 5.13 -2.47 -3.54
CA LYS A 46 5.64 -1.40 -2.68
C LYS A 46 5.01 -1.45 -1.29
N ILE A 47 3.71 -1.69 -1.23
CA ILE A 47 2.98 -1.80 0.04
C ILE A 47 3.45 -3.04 0.80
N LEU A 48 3.76 -4.13 0.11
CA LEU A 48 4.33 -5.32 0.73
C LEU A 48 5.68 -5.03 1.38
N GLN A 49 6.54 -4.23 0.74
CA GLN A 49 7.82 -3.83 1.34
C GLN A 49 7.60 -3.05 2.64
N ALA A 50 6.65 -2.11 2.64
CA ALA A 50 6.30 -1.36 3.85
C ALA A 50 5.76 -2.29 4.95
N HIS A 51 4.90 -3.22 4.57
CA HIS A 51 4.32 -4.20 5.49
C HIS A 51 5.40 -5.09 6.11
N ASN A 52 6.36 -5.56 5.32
CA ASN A 52 7.44 -6.40 5.80
C ASN A 52 8.33 -5.65 6.80
N ALA A 53 8.65 -4.39 6.53
CA ALA A 53 9.43 -3.56 7.46
C ALA A 53 8.72 -3.38 8.80
N GLN A 54 7.40 -3.15 8.77
CA GLN A 54 6.59 -3.06 9.98
C GLN A 54 6.56 -4.40 10.73
N THR A 55 6.35 -5.50 10.02
CA THR A 55 6.26 -6.83 10.60
C THR A 55 7.56 -7.23 11.30
N GLU A 56 8.70 -6.95 10.69
CA GLU A 56 10.01 -7.22 11.30
C GLU A 56 10.17 -6.53 12.65
N THR A 57 9.71 -5.29 12.75
CA THR A 57 9.75 -4.52 14.00
C THR A 57 8.85 -5.14 15.06
N ILE A 58 7.64 -5.52 14.68
CA ILE A 58 6.69 -6.16 15.60
C ILE A 58 7.25 -7.50 16.09
N GLN A 59 7.84 -8.29 15.20
CA GLN A 59 8.43 -9.58 15.55
C GLN A 59 9.64 -9.43 16.47
N ALA A 60 10.48 -8.43 16.23
CA ALA A 60 11.62 -8.14 17.10
C ALA A 60 11.16 -7.81 18.51
N GLN A 61 10.14 -6.98 18.65
CA GLN A 61 9.56 -6.64 19.96
C GLN A 61 8.95 -7.86 20.64
N ALA A 62 8.23 -8.68 19.90
CA ALA A 62 7.62 -9.92 20.41
C ALA A 62 8.68 -10.91 20.86
N ALA A 63 9.86 -10.92 20.25
CA ALA A 63 10.98 -11.78 20.62
C ALA A 63 11.76 -11.24 21.83
N GLY A 64 11.34 -10.13 22.44
CA GLY A 64 11.95 -9.58 23.63
C GLY A 64 12.98 -8.47 23.37
N GLU A 65 13.18 -8.06 22.12
CA GLU A 65 14.03 -6.92 21.80
C GLU A 65 13.41 -5.65 22.34
N ASP A 66 14.23 -4.79 22.96
CA ASP A 66 13.78 -3.51 23.50
C ASP A 66 13.66 -2.50 22.36
N VAL A 67 12.41 -2.23 21.95
CA VAL A 67 12.10 -1.28 20.88
C VAL A 67 11.56 0.00 21.50
N GLU A 68 12.27 1.12 21.25
CA GLU A 68 11.87 2.42 21.77
C GLU A 68 10.53 2.86 21.18
N TYR A 69 9.70 3.50 22.04
CA TYR A 69 8.45 4.11 21.55
C TYR A 69 8.74 5.22 20.55
N SER A 70 7.98 5.26 19.47
CA SER A 70 8.11 6.27 18.43
C SER A 70 6.74 6.69 17.92
N LEU A 71 6.42 7.97 18.09
CA LEU A 71 5.20 8.55 17.50
C LEU A 71 5.25 8.46 15.97
N LEU A 72 6.42 8.64 15.38
CA LEU A 72 6.61 8.54 13.94
C LEU A 72 6.27 7.13 13.44
N PHE A 73 6.68 6.10 14.18
CA PHE A 73 6.34 4.72 13.83
C PHE A 73 4.84 4.44 13.94
N THR A 74 4.18 4.97 14.96
CA THR A 74 2.72 4.88 15.09
C THR A 74 2.03 5.54 13.89
N HIS A 75 2.50 6.71 13.48
CA HIS A 75 1.99 7.39 12.28
C HIS A 75 2.25 6.56 11.01
N ALA A 76 3.42 5.94 10.90
CA ALA A 76 3.77 5.07 9.78
C ALA A 76 2.80 3.87 9.69
N GLN A 77 2.47 3.27 10.83
CA GLN A 77 1.51 2.15 10.87
C GLN A 77 0.13 2.59 10.41
N ASP A 78 -0.35 3.74 10.87
CA ASP A 78 -1.66 4.28 10.44
C ASP A 78 -1.66 4.58 8.94
N THR A 79 -0.58 5.16 8.44
CA THR A 79 -0.41 5.46 7.00
C THR A 79 -0.45 4.17 6.18
N LEU A 80 0.29 3.15 6.60
CA LEU A 80 0.32 1.86 5.91
C LEU A 80 -1.06 1.20 5.90
N MET A 81 -1.76 1.20 7.03
CA MET A 81 -3.09 0.59 7.14
C MET A 81 -4.08 1.28 6.23
N THR A 82 -4.05 2.62 6.17
CA THR A 82 -4.92 3.40 5.31
C THR A 82 -4.67 3.09 3.83
N ILE A 83 -3.40 3.09 3.43
CA ILE A 83 -3.03 2.85 2.04
C ILE A 83 -3.32 1.39 1.64
N SER A 84 -3.10 0.44 2.55
CA SER A 84 -3.46 -0.97 2.31
C SER A 84 -4.96 -1.14 2.05
N ALA A 85 -5.79 -0.42 2.79
CA ALA A 85 -7.24 -0.43 2.59
C ALA A 85 -7.60 0.16 1.21
N GLU A 86 -6.95 1.25 0.81
CA GLU A 86 -7.14 1.85 -0.52
C GLU A 86 -6.77 0.86 -1.63
N LEU A 87 -5.64 0.15 -1.47
CA LEU A 87 -5.22 -0.86 -2.45
C LEU A 87 -6.27 -1.96 -2.59
N HIS A 88 -6.70 -2.55 -1.47
CA HIS A 88 -7.69 -3.63 -1.50
C HIS A 88 -8.99 -3.18 -2.14
N PHE A 89 -9.42 -1.96 -1.86
CA PHE A 89 -10.63 -1.40 -2.45
C PHE A 89 -10.47 -1.19 -3.96
N ALA A 90 -9.35 -0.62 -4.38
CA ALA A 90 -9.06 -0.42 -5.81
C ALA A 90 -9.00 -1.75 -6.57
N GLN A 91 -8.37 -2.77 -5.98
CA GLN A 91 -8.30 -4.11 -6.57
C GLN A 91 -9.69 -4.72 -6.78
N ARG A 92 -10.62 -4.46 -5.87
CA ARG A 92 -12.00 -4.94 -5.99
C ARG A 92 -12.84 -4.12 -6.97
N LEU A 93 -12.54 -2.84 -7.11
CA LEU A 93 -13.22 -1.97 -8.06
C LEU A 93 -12.87 -2.29 -9.51
N LEU A 94 -11.65 -2.74 -9.78
CA LEU A 94 -11.21 -3.01 -11.14
C LEU A 94 -12.13 -3.98 -11.88
N PRO A 95 -12.50 -5.16 -11.34
CA PRO A 95 -13.45 -6.05 -12.02
C PRO A 95 -14.84 -5.44 -12.16
N VAL A 96 -15.26 -4.58 -11.23
CA VAL A 96 -16.54 -3.87 -11.34
C VAL A 96 -16.51 -2.92 -12.54
N PHE A 97 -15.45 -2.15 -12.71
CA PHE A 97 -15.31 -1.25 -13.86
C PHE A 97 -15.24 -2.03 -15.18
N ARG A 98 -14.52 -3.15 -15.22
CA ARG A 98 -14.47 -4.00 -16.40
C ARG A 98 -15.85 -4.52 -16.77
N ALA A 99 -16.62 -4.97 -15.78
CA ALA A 99 -17.98 -5.50 -16.01
C ALA A 99 -18.93 -4.41 -16.53
N LEU A 100 -18.87 -3.21 -15.95
CA LEU A 100 -19.69 -2.09 -16.38
C LEU A 100 -19.34 -1.64 -17.80
N ALA A 101 -18.06 -1.56 -18.13
CA ALA A 101 -17.61 -1.19 -19.48
C ALA A 101 -18.00 -2.22 -20.51
N SER A 102 -17.89 -3.51 -20.20
CA SER A 102 -18.29 -4.62 -21.07
C SER A 102 -19.78 -4.60 -21.36
N LYS A 103 -20.60 -4.26 -20.36
CA LYS A 103 -22.06 -4.21 -20.51
C LYS A 103 -22.51 -3.09 -21.44
N ASN A 104 -21.73 -2.00 -21.52
CA ASN A 104 -22.06 -0.83 -22.33
C ASN A 104 -21.39 -0.84 -23.71
N ALA A 105 -20.63 -1.89 -24.03
CA ALA A 105 -19.93 -2.03 -25.29
C ALA A 105 -20.88 -2.50 -26.44
#